data_d107adf4c7bcd87f0a544819807f1e47
#
_entry.id   d107adf4c7bcd87f0a544819807f1e47
#
_cell.length_a   1.000
_cell.length_b   1.000
_cell.length_c   1.000
_cell.angle_alpha   90.00
_cell.angle_beta   90.00
_cell.angle_gamma   90.00
#
_symmetry.space_group_name_H-M   'P 1'
#
loop_
_entity.id
_entity.type
_entity.pdbx_description
1 polymer ?
#
loop_
_entity_poly.entity_id
_entity_poly.type
_entity_poly.pdbx_seq_one_letter_code
_entity_poly.pdbx_strand_id
1 'polypeptide(L)'
;MHIRRLIILVGLATLAAPLARAAGLQCTTADKSTWLAPAAVQKMLQEHGFSNVGAIKADAGNCYVVQATDQTGAKKTLYLDPTDGDLMGME
;
A
#
# COMPACT_ATOMS: atom_id res chain seq x y z
N MET A 1 -6.19 -45.24 -8.91
CA MET A 1 -6.18 -44.72 -8.76
C MET A 1 -6.47 -43.78 -8.93
N HIS A 2 -6.55 -43.19 -8.92
CA HIS A 2 -6.61 -42.40 -9.09
C HIS A 2 -7.05 -41.33 -8.71
N ILE A 3 -7.13 -40.90 -8.40
CA ILE A 3 -7.64 -40.07 -7.88
C ILE A 3 -7.08 -39.04 -7.42
N ARG A 4 -6.35 -38.93 -7.02
CA ARG A 4 -5.65 -38.10 -6.45
C ARG A 4 -5.38 -36.96 -7.04
N ARG A 5 -5.14 -36.77 -7.75
CA ARG A 5 -4.64 -35.82 -8.37
C ARG A 5 -5.34 -34.63 -8.30
N LEU A 6 -6.22 -34.43 -8.33
CA LEU A 6 -6.95 -33.37 -8.36
C LEU A 6 -6.73 -32.46 -7.35
N ILE A 7 -6.57 -32.69 -6.40
CA ILE A 7 -6.34 -31.93 -5.37
C ILE A 7 -5.50 -30.89 -5.48
N ILE A 8 -4.49 -31.10 -5.83
CA ILE A 8 -3.53 -30.24 -5.97
C ILE A 8 -3.86 -28.97 -6.49
N LEU A 9 -4.41 -28.83 -7.45
CA LEU A 9 -4.65 -27.68 -8.02
C LEU A 9 -5.21 -26.68 -7.19
N VAL A 10 -5.94 -26.95 -6.43
CA VAL A 10 -6.49 -26.12 -5.58
C VAL A 10 -5.63 -25.14 -5.00
N GLY A 11 -4.67 -25.51 -4.42
CA GLY A 11 -3.84 -24.64 -3.73
C GLY A 11 -3.34 -23.47 -4.46
N LEU A 12 -3.24 -23.58 -5.69
CA LEU A 12 -2.69 -22.58 -6.42
C LEU A 12 -3.43 -21.32 -6.44
N ALA A 13 -4.64 -21.36 -6.51
CA ALA A 13 -5.40 -20.17 -6.64
C ALA A 13 -5.20 -19.23 -5.50
N THR A 14 -4.90 -19.73 -4.35
CA THR A 14 -4.80 -18.86 -3.21
C THR A 14 -3.61 -17.98 -3.21
N LEU A 15 -2.64 -18.29 -3.95
CA LEU A 15 -1.43 -17.54 -3.92
C LEU A 15 -1.52 -16.12 -4.42
N ALA A 16 -2.34 -15.87 -5.32
CA ALA A 16 -2.39 -14.55 -5.90
C ALA A 16 -3.17 -13.55 -5.07
N ALA A 17 -4.02 -14.00 -4.22
CA ALA A 17 -4.88 -13.12 -3.48
C ALA A 17 -4.19 -12.06 -2.63
N PRO A 18 -3.18 -12.39 -1.88
CA PRO A 18 -2.55 -11.41 -1.00
C PRO A 18 -1.96 -10.23 -1.72
N LEU A 19 -1.42 -10.45 -2.86
CA LEU A 19 -0.79 -9.38 -3.57
C LEU A 19 -1.78 -8.41 -4.17
N ALA A 20 -2.88 -8.90 -4.65
CA ALA A 20 -3.86 -8.05 -5.25
C ALA A 20 -4.48 -7.11 -4.25
N ARG A 21 -4.44 -7.49 -2.98
CA ARG A 21 -5.09 -6.70 -1.97
C ARG A 21 -4.51 -5.34 -1.74
N ALA A 22 -3.20 -5.21 -1.68
CA ALA A 22 -2.60 -3.91 -1.45
C ALA A 22 -2.92 -2.95 -2.57
N ALA A 23 -2.85 -3.42 -3.79
CA ALA A 23 -3.13 -2.56 -4.94
C ALA A 23 -4.60 -2.18 -5.04
N GLY A 24 -5.49 -2.94 -4.40
CA GLY A 24 -6.91 -2.66 -4.44
C GLY A 24 -7.44 -1.93 -3.23
N LEU A 25 -6.56 -1.36 -2.40
CA LEU A 25 -7.01 -0.69 -1.19
C LEU A 25 -7.85 0.53 -1.48
N GLN A 26 -8.86 0.69 -0.64
CA GLN A 26 -9.65 1.93 -0.60
C GLN A 26 -9.27 2.62 0.69
N CYS A 27 -8.64 3.78 0.60
CA CYS A 27 -8.16 4.45 1.78
C CYS A 27 -9.16 5.40 2.40
N THR A 28 -9.95 6.06 1.60
CA THR A 28 -10.94 6.98 2.15
C THR A 28 -12.01 7.30 1.12
N THR A 29 -13.17 7.72 1.60
CA THR A 29 -14.22 8.28 0.76
C THR A 29 -14.35 9.77 1.01
N ALA A 30 -13.48 10.35 1.81
CA ALA A 30 -13.55 11.76 2.14
C ALA A 30 -13.21 12.63 0.94
N ASP A 31 -13.76 13.82 0.92
CA ASP A 31 -13.55 14.77 -0.13
C ASP A 31 -12.08 15.19 -0.18
N LYS A 32 -11.56 15.36 -1.36
CA LYS A 32 -10.15 15.73 -1.53
C LYS A 32 -9.79 17.03 -0.85
N SER A 33 -10.75 17.89 -0.62
CA SER A 33 -10.50 19.14 0.08
C SER A 33 -10.07 18.93 1.53
N THR A 34 -10.30 17.74 2.09
CA THR A 34 -9.93 17.42 3.46
C THR A 34 -8.59 16.70 3.56
N TRP A 35 -7.96 16.43 2.43
CA TRP A 35 -6.71 15.66 2.42
C TRP A 35 -5.54 16.52 2.86
N LEU A 36 -4.58 15.85 3.49
CA LEU A 36 -3.34 16.52 3.87
C LEU A 36 -2.55 16.91 2.63
N ALA A 37 -1.82 17.99 2.71
CA ALA A 37 -0.93 18.35 1.62
C ALA A 37 0.17 17.29 1.50
N PRO A 38 0.60 16.95 0.29
CA PRO A 38 1.67 15.96 0.12
C PRO A 38 2.93 16.29 0.93
N ALA A 39 3.28 17.56 1.07
CA ALA A 39 4.46 17.95 1.84
C ALA A 39 4.31 17.59 3.32
N ALA A 40 3.10 17.66 3.87
CA ALA A 40 2.87 17.27 5.24
C ALA A 40 3.04 15.76 5.42
N VAL A 41 2.56 14.99 4.45
CA VAL A 41 2.69 13.54 4.49
C VAL A 41 4.16 13.14 4.37
N GLN A 42 4.91 13.81 3.51
CA GLN A 42 6.33 13.56 3.36
C GLN A 42 7.05 13.75 4.69
N LYS A 43 6.72 14.82 5.41
CA LYS A 43 7.35 15.10 6.68
C LYS A 43 6.99 14.03 7.71
N MET A 44 5.73 13.60 7.73
CA MET A 44 5.30 12.54 8.63
C MET A 44 6.08 11.25 8.39
N LEU A 45 6.30 10.90 7.13
CA LEU A 45 7.04 9.69 6.81
C LEU A 45 8.49 9.80 7.28
N GLN A 46 9.11 10.95 7.09
CA GLN A 46 10.47 11.17 7.55
C GLN A 46 10.55 11.06 9.07
N GLU A 47 9.57 11.57 9.78
CA GLU A 47 9.52 11.47 11.23
C GLU A 47 9.35 10.04 11.71
N HIS A 48 8.75 9.18 10.88
CA HIS A 48 8.57 7.77 11.22
C HIS A 48 9.71 6.89 10.70
N GLY A 49 10.80 7.48 10.26
CA GLY A 49 11.99 6.73 9.90
C GLY A 49 12.13 6.35 8.45
N PHE A 50 11.27 6.84 7.58
CA PHE A 50 11.42 6.59 6.15
C PHE A 50 12.34 7.65 5.54
N SER A 51 13.14 7.23 4.56
CA SER A 51 14.02 8.14 3.83
C SER A 51 13.76 8.00 2.34
N ASN A 52 14.37 8.87 1.56
CA ASN A 52 14.23 8.87 0.10
C ASN A 52 12.76 8.83 -0.30
N VAL A 53 11.97 9.67 0.33
CA VAL A 53 10.53 9.72 0.08
C VAL A 53 10.29 10.32 -1.30
N GLY A 54 9.66 9.54 -2.16
CA GLY A 54 9.41 9.97 -3.53
C GLY A 54 8.17 10.84 -3.66
N ALA A 55 7.74 11.05 -4.88
CA ALA A 55 6.55 11.84 -5.16
C ALA A 55 5.32 11.13 -4.59
N ILE A 56 4.43 11.90 -3.99
CA ILE A 56 3.22 11.37 -3.39
C ILE A 56 2.08 11.59 -4.37
N LYS A 57 1.40 10.54 -4.77
CA LYS A 57 0.34 10.60 -5.76
C LYS A 57 -0.91 9.92 -5.26
N ALA A 58 -2.06 10.38 -5.72
CA ALA A 58 -3.31 9.72 -5.40
C ALA A 58 -3.60 8.62 -6.41
N ASP A 59 -4.14 7.51 -5.94
CA ASP A 59 -4.54 6.41 -6.83
C ASP A 59 -6.07 6.32 -6.93
N ALA A 60 -6.54 5.32 -7.65
CA ALA A 60 -7.98 5.13 -7.87
C ALA A 60 -8.74 4.78 -6.60
N GLY A 61 -8.08 4.27 -5.59
CA GLY A 61 -8.71 3.95 -4.31
C GLY A 61 -8.64 5.09 -3.33
N ASN A 62 -8.27 6.28 -3.78
CA ASN A 62 -8.12 7.45 -2.93
C ASN A 62 -7.08 7.23 -1.83
N CYS A 63 -6.03 6.51 -2.14
CA CYS A 63 -4.88 6.41 -1.28
C CYS A 63 -3.80 7.34 -1.80
N TYR A 64 -3.00 7.89 -0.90
CA TYR A 64 -1.74 8.44 -1.34
C TYR A 64 -0.76 7.27 -1.49
N VAL A 65 -0.09 7.21 -2.62
CA VAL A 65 0.89 6.16 -2.91
C VAL A 65 2.25 6.81 -3.05
N VAL A 66 3.22 6.27 -2.35
CA VAL A 66 4.57 6.83 -2.36
C VAL A 66 5.60 5.74 -2.19
N GLN A 67 6.73 5.89 -2.88
CA GLN A 67 7.85 4.98 -2.66
C GLN A 67 8.81 5.64 -1.68
N ALA A 68 9.31 4.86 -0.74
CA ALA A 68 10.24 5.34 0.25
C ALA A 68 11.13 4.19 0.72
N THR A 69 12.21 4.51 1.39
CA THR A 69 13.12 3.52 1.94
C THR A 69 12.87 3.42 3.43
N ASP A 70 12.68 2.21 3.93
CA ASP A 70 12.42 2.01 5.35
C ASP A 70 13.71 2.02 6.17
N GLN A 71 13.60 1.78 7.48
CA GLN A 71 14.75 1.83 8.37
C GLN A 71 15.77 0.73 8.11
N THR A 72 15.38 -0.32 7.43
CA THR A 72 16.31 -1.42 7.10
C THR A 72 17.02 -1.19 5.77
N GLY A 73 16.70 -0.12 5.09
CA GLY A 73 17.27 0.16 3.78
C GLY A 73 16.48 -0.43 2.62
N ALA A 74 15.32 -1.01 2.88
CA ALA A 74 14.52 -1.62 1.83
C ALA A 74 13.58 -0.60 1.20
N LYS A 75 13.44 -0.66 -0.11
CA LYS A 75 12.50 0.19 -0.81
C LYS A 75 11.11 -0.38 -0.67
N LYS A 76 10.17 0.46 -0.34
CA LYS A 76 8.77 0.07 -0.13
C LYS A 76 7.84 0.98 -0.90
N THR A 77 6.69 0.45 -1.28
CA THR A 77 5.58 1.24 -1.79
C THR A 77 4.56 1.35 -0.65
N LEU A 78 4.24 2.56 -0.27
CA LEU A 78 3.36 2.83 0.86
C LEU A 78 2.03 3.33 0.36
N TYR A 79 0.94 2.84 0.97
CA TYR A 79 -0.41 3.27 0.68
C TYR A 79 -0.96 3.91 1.95
N LEU A 80 -1.28 5.19 1.88
CA LEU A 80 -1.63 5.97 3.05
C LEU A 80 -3.01 6.57 2.92
N ASP A 81 -3.70 6.70 4.04
CA ASP A 81 -4.95 7.44 4.08
C ASP A 81 -4.60 8.92 3.94
N PRO A 82 -5.07 9.61 2.91
CA PRO A 82 -4.67 10.99 2.70
C PRO A 82 -5.27 11.98 3.70
N THR A 83 -6.23 11.56 4.49
CA THR A 83 -6.85 12.47 5.45
C THR A 83 -6.05 12.58 6.73
N ASP A 84 -5.31 11.56 7.11
CA ASP A 84 -4.55 11.57 8.36
C ASP A 84 -3.13 11.01 8.23
N GLY A 85 -2.79 10.44 7.10
CA GLY A 85 -1.45 9.89 6.89
C GLY A 85 -1.26 8.48 7.42
N ASP A 86 -2.32 7.81 7.86
CA ASP A 86 -2.21 6.45 8.36
C ASP A 86 -1.73 5.51 7.29
N LEU A 87 -0.81 4.61 7.64
CA LEU A 87 -0.30 3.61 6.73
C LEU A 87 -1.33 2.50 6.61
N MET A 88 -1.91 2.37 5.42
CA MET A 88 -2.97 1.40 5.15
C MET A 88 -2.43 0.14 4.51
N GLY A 89 -1.31 0.21 3.85
CA GLY A 89 -0.70 -0.93 3.21
C GLY A 89 0.73 -0.64 2.81
N MET A 90 1.52 -1.71 2.65
CA MET A 90 2.92 -1.57 2.27
C MET A 90 3.34 -2.81 1.51
N GLU A 91 4.10 -2.62 0.44
CA GLU A 91 4.62 -3.75 -0.30
C GLU A 91 6.00 -3.47 -0.91
#